data_220bbe4bc043ba761f4e7281f416c361
#
_entry.id   220bbe4bc043ba761f4e7281f416c361
#
_cell.length_a   1.000
_cell.length_b   1.000
_cell.length_c   1.000
_cell.angle_alpha   90.00
_cell.angle_beta   90.00
_cell.angle_gamma   90.00
#
_symmetry.space_group_name_H-M   'P 1'
#
loop_
_entity.id
_entity.type
_entity.pdbx_description
1 polymer ?
#
loop_
_entity_poly.entity_id
_entity_poly.type
_entity_poly.pdbx_seq_one_letter_code
_entity_poly.pdbx_strand_id
1 'polypeptide(L)'
;MEFEVLPTDDNLDRSILTDCVERNKYIFEFYNMLNSDANIGVKTVALDGNWGSGKTFFVKSTMLLMNEKSKRKLSEKIENLLKNSADEQARNLKKQITELPDCNVCPFYYDAWIHDSDQYPTLSILNALCEDKNCLPNTVGVKDIISSLPDVLRPILGEVSFISSFYKIRDAISKVIDNLQENKYNDLLSSVKNIKNTQILMKELLGKVVEELNCEKLVIFIDELDRCKPLYAVKLLEEIKHYYSSEKVLFVFSVNLIQLKNAVNSVYGEKFESFKYLDRFFDIRLTLPEANSETFLDNIISHKANETLHNTILSVIDNYGLELRESYKYIRVVAFLVDDNLQSNIIEKTKEGIHYSYYFVYYIVLPIAVGLKFYKQDLYVNFISGKNSSPLIDLIRDENSERVKKLISIFERNDAKNLQLRFEEGYQCLFNKNEIAYRSDIWSEMLSVDLKSKLISKVLMLQN
;
A
#
# COMPACT_ATOMS: atom_id res chain seq x y z
N MET A 1 -5.04 -13.92 -16.17
CA MET A 1 -3.77 -13.59 -15.47
C MET A 1 -4.15 -13.07 -14.10
N GLU A 2 -3.69 -13.70 -13.04
CA GLU A 2 -4.02 -13.26 -11.68
C GLU A 2 -3.34 -11.93 -11.36
N PHE A 3 -4.08 -11.02 -10.74
CA PHE A 3 -3.55 -9.77 -10.21
C PHE A 3 -2.76 -10.08 -8.93
N GLU A 4 -1.47 -9.80 -8.91
CA GLU A 4 -0.65 -9.95 -7.70
C GLU A 4 -0.46 -8.60 -7.01
N VAL A 5 -0.62 -8.57 -5.68
CA VAL A 5 -0.51 -7.36 -4.85
C VAL A 5 0.94 -7.00 -4.52
N LEU A 6 1.91 -7.76 -5.03
CA LEU A 6 3.33 -7.45 -4.85
C LEU A 6 3.77 -6.37 -5.84
N PRO A 7 4.50 -5.33 -5.40
CA PRO A 7 4.94 -4.22 -6.26
C PRO A 7 6.18 -4.62 -7.09
N THR A 8 6.03 -5.67 -7.92
CA THR A 8 7.01 -6.05 -8.95
C THR A 8 6.86 -5.15 -10.16
N ASP A 9 7.90 -5.01 -10.98
CA ASP A 9 7.87 -4.16 -12.18
C ASP A 9 6.70 -4.52 -13.10
N ASP A 10 6.42 -5.84 -13.27
CA ASP A 10 5.29 -6.32 -14.08
C ASP A 10 3.93 -5.88 -13.53
N ASN A 11 3.77 -5.91 -12.22
CA ASN A 11 2.53 -5.51 -11.56
C ASN A 11 2.37 -3.98 -11.52
N LEU A 12 3.47 -3.24 -11.42
CA LEU A 12 3.47 -1.78 -11.51
C LEU A 12 3.07 -1.31 -12.91
N ASP A 13 3.70 -1.88 -13.96
CA ASP A 13 3.34 -1.61 -15.34
C ASP A 13 1.84 -1.88 -15.59
N ARG A 14 1.37 -3.03 -15.13
CA ARG A 14 -0.04 -3.42 -15.26
C ARG A 14 -0.96 -2.47 -14.49
N SER A 15 -0.61 -2.09 -13.27
CA SER A 15 -1.40 -1.17 -12.45
C SER A 15 -1.58 0.19 -13.14
N ILE A 16 -0.51 0.73 -13.74
CA ILE A 16 -0.57 1.97 -14.52
C ILE A 16 -1.46 1.80 -15.75
N LEU A 17 -1.33 0.67 -16.47
CA LEU A 17 -2.07 0.43 -17.71
C LEU A 17 -3.56 0.23 -17.50
N THR A 18 -3.96 -0.43 -16.41
CA THR A 18 -5.37 -0.74 -16.11
C THR A 18 -6.03 0.30 -15.22
N ASP A 19 -5.23 1.17 -14.59
CA ASP A 19 -5.68 2.09 -13.53
C ASP A 19 -6.59 1.41 -12.49
N CYS A 20 -6.19 0.21 -12.08
CA CYS A 20 -7.01 -0.74 -11.32
C CYS A 20 -7.58 -0.20 -10.00
N VAL A 21 -7.15 0.97 -9.56
CA VAL A 21 -7.62 1.66 -8.32
C VAL A 21 -7.97 3.13 -8.58
N GLU A 22 -8.00 3.57 -9.83
CA GLU A 22 -8.28 4.94 -10.29
C GLU A 22 -7.37 6.00 -9.67
N ARG A 23 -6.08 5.69 -9.57
CA ARG A 23 -5.08 6.60 -8.97
C ARG A 23 -4.09 7.19 -9.97
N ASN A 24 -4.14 6.84 -11.24
CA ASN A 24 -3.17 7.33 -12.22
C ASN A 24 -3.08 8.85 -12.28
N LYS A 25 -4.22 9.55 -12.24
CA LYS A 25 -4.24 11.03 -12.20
C LYS A 25 -3.43 11.60 -11.04
N TYR A 26 -3.52 10.99 -9.86
CA TYR A 26 -2.78 11.45 -8.67
C TYR A 26 -1.29 11.07 -8.74
N ILE A 27 -0.96 9.94 -9.39
CA ILE A 27 0.43 9.55 -9.67
C ILE A 27 1.06 10.58 -10.61
N PHE A 28 0.35 11.02 -11.65
CA PHE A 28 0.84 12.06 -12.58
C PHE A 28 0.97 13.43 -11.91
N GLU A 29 0.02 13.82 -11.07
CA GLU A 29 0.10 15.04 -10.28
C GLU A 29 1.29 15.01 -9.31
N PHE A 30 1.48 13.89 -8.63
CA PHE A 30 2.61 13.70 -7.71
C PHE A 30 3.95 13.70 -8.45
N TYR A 31 4.04 13.04 -9.61
CA TYR A 31 5.17 13.13 -10.51
C TYR A 31 5.51 14.58 -10.87
N ASN A 32 4.52 15.35 -11.34
CA ASN A 32 4.70 16.75 -11.71
C ASN A 32 5.16 17.59 -10.52
N MET A 33 4.58 17.36 -9.35
CA MET A 33 4.96 18.04 -8.12
C MET A 33 6.44 17.79 -7.78
N LEU A 34 6.88 16.52 -7.80
CA LEU A 34 8.26 16.16 -7.46
C LEU A 34 9.28 16.64 -8.50
N ASN A 35 8.88 16.70 -9.78
CA ASN A 35 9.71 17.15 -10.90
C ASN A 35 9.75 18.68 -11.05
N SER A 36 8.91 19.42 -10.34
CA SER A 36 8.80 20.87 -10.49
C SER A 36 9.96 21.61 -9.83
N ASP A 37 10.43 22.67 -10.50
CA ASP A 37 11.39 23.64 -9.97
C ASP A 37 10.75 24.58 -8.93
N ALA A 38 9.42 24.64 -8.89
CA ALA A 38 8.68 25.48 -7.93
C ALA A 38 8.81 25.00 -6.46
N ASN A 39 9.39 23.83 -6.22
CA ASN A 39 9.67 23.29 -4.88
C ASN A 39 10.84 23.98 -4.17
N ILE A 40 11.01 25.28 -4.39
CA ILE A 40 12.06 26.07 -3.72
C ILE A 40 11.85 26.00 -2.21
N GLY A 41 12.81 25.41 -1.51
CA GLY A 41 12.81 25.28 -0.06
C GLY A 41 12.10 24.06 0.52
N VAL A 42 11.31 23.29 -0.26
CA VAL A 42 10.71 22.02 0.20
C VAL A 42 11.78 20.93 0.18
N LYS A 43 11.98 20.29 1.33
CA LYS A 43 12.99 19.22 1.50
C LYS A 43 12.38 17.89 1.91
N THR A 44 11.20 17.93 2.49
CA THR A 44 10.54 16.76 3.07
C THR A 44 9.04 16.75 2.78
N VAL A 45 8.57 15.64 2.22
CA VAL A 45 7.15 15.39 1.93
C VAL A 45 6.73 14.12 2.65
N ALA A 46 5.62 14.16 3.40
CA ALA A 46 4.98 12.96 3.92
C ALA A 46 3.79 12.58 3.04
N LEU A 47 3.76 11.33 2.60
CA LEU A 47 2.59 10.69 1.99
C LEU A 47 1.96 9.77 3.03
N ASP A 48 0.86 10.26 3.62
CA ASP A 48 0.13 9.56 4.67
C ASP A 48 -0.91 8.59 4.10
N GLY A 49 -1.03 7.43 4.69
CA GLY A 49 -2.07 6.46 4.36
C GLY A 49 -2.02 5.25 5.29
N ASN A 50 -3.13 4.55 5.42
CA ASN A 50 -3.23 3.38 6.26
C ASN A 50 -2.38 2.20 5.77
N TRP A 51 -2.13 1.24 6.63
CA TRP A 51 -1.49 0.00 6.22
C TRP A 51 -2.38 -0.78 5.26
N GLY A 52 -1.81 -1.19 4.14
CA GLY A 52 -2.56 -1.91 3.10
C GLY A 52 -3.27 -1.02 2.09
N SER A 53 -3.23 0.32 2.24
CA SER A 53 -3.87 1.27 1.33
C SER A 53 -3.21 1.39 -0.06
N GLY A 54 -2.00 0.80 -0.24
CA GLY A 54 -1.29 0.81 -1.53
C GLY A 54 -0.23 1.92 -1.67
N LYS A 55 0.26 2.52 -0.56
CA LYS A 55 1.34 3.53 -0.57
C LYS A 55 2.56 3.12 -1.40
N THR A 56 3.08 1.92 -1.12
CA THR A 56 4.26 1.37 -1.83
C THR A 56 4.03 1.28 -3.34
N PHE A 57 2.84 0.85 -3.78
CA PHE A 57 2.47 0.84 -5.20
C PHE A 57 2.47 2.25 -5.79
N PHE A 58 1.86 3.20 -5.11
CA PHE A 58 1.78 4.60 -5.54
C PHE A 58 3.19 5.21 -5.71
N VAL A 59 4.05 5.04 -4.72
CA VAL A 59 5.43 5.54 -4.74
C VAL A 59 6.23 4.87 -5.86
N LYS A 60 6.20 3.53 -5.96
CA LYS A 60 6.98 2.80 -6.98
C LYS A 60 6.46 3.05 -8.39
N SER A 61 5.15 3.24 -8.59
CA SER A 61 4.59 3.67 -9.87
C SER A 61 5.07 5.06 -10.28
N THR A 62 5.14 6.00 -9.33
CA THR A 62 5.73 7.33 -9.59
C THR A 62 7.20 7.23 -9.96
N MET A 63 7.97 6.41 -9.24
CA MET A 63 9.40 6.17 -9.54
C MET A 63 9.60 5.52 -10.91
N LEU A 64 8.73 4.58 -11.29
CA LEU A 64 8.77 3.95 -12.62
C LEU A 64 8.63 5.02 -13.71
N LEU A 65 7.65 5.91 -13.60
CA LEU A 65 7.47 7.02 -14.55
C LEU A 65 8.68 7.97 -14.56
N MET A 66 9.26 8.29 -13.41
CA MET A 66 10.45 9.12 -13.32
C MET A 66 11.65 8.49 -14.04
N ASN A 67 11.89 7.19 -13.83
CA ASN A 67 12.95 6.45 -14.49
C ASN A 67 12.74 6.41 -16.01
N GLU A 68 11.53 6.17 -16.48
CA GLU A 68 11.21 6.15 -17.91
C GLU A 68 11.41 7.52 -18.57
N LYS A 69 10.97 8.58 -17.90
CA LYS A 69 11.09 9.95 -18.44
C LYS A 69 12.52 10.48 -18.36
N SER A 70 13.32 10.08 -17.38
CA SER A 70 14.75 10.47 -17.27
C SER A 70 15.63 9.86 -18.37
N LYS A 71 15.27 8.67 -18.87
CA LYS A 71 15.95 8.03 -20.01
C LYS A 71 15.50 8.62 -21.34
N ARG A 72 14.53 9.55 -21.34
CA ARG A 72 13.90 10.15 -22.52
C ARG A 72 13.34 9.13 -23.53
N LYS A 73 13.01 7.94 -23.05
CA LYS A 73 12.43 6.87 -23.83
C LYS A 73 11.53 6.02 -22.90
N LEU A 74 10.29 5.81 -23.32
CA LEU A 74 9.41 4.84 -22.67
C LEU A 74 10.04 3.44 -22.74
N SER A 75 9.89 2.64 -21.70
CA SER A 75 10.35 1.25 -21.75
C SER A 75 9.70 0.55 -22.94
N GLU A 76 10.45 -0.35 -23.59
CA GLU A 76 9.90 -1.16 -24.68
C GLU A 76 8.64 -1.91 -24.24
N LYS A 77 8.55 -2.24 -22.97
CA LYS A 77 7.42 -2.95 -22.36
C LYS A 77 6.18 -2.07 -22.30
N ILE A 78 6.29 -0.85 -21.75
CA ILE A 78 5.19 0.12 -21.74
C ILE A 78 4.81 0.49 -23.18
N GLU A 79 5.79 0.74 -24.06
CA GLU A 79 5.52 1.01 -25.48
C GLU A 79 4.80 -0.16 -26.19
N ASN A 80 5.23 -1.40 -25.97
CA ASN A 80 4.63 -2.57 -26.60
C ASN A 80 3.22 -2.83 -26.07
N LEU A 81 2.99 -2.66 -24.78
CA LEU A 81 1.66 -2.77 -24.19
C LEU A 81 0.71 -1.69 -24.73
N LEU A 82 1.19 -0.46 -24.86
CA LEU A 82 0.42 0.65 -25.44
C LEU A 82 0.23 0.55 -26.98
N LYS A 83 1.13 -0.12 -27.70
CA LYS A 83 0.98 -0.37 -29.16
C LYS A 83 -0.04 -1.45 -29.45
N ASN A 84 -0.15 -2.45 -28.60
CA ASN A 84 -1.00 -3.62 -28.82
C ASN A 84 -2.44 -3.44 -28.31
N SER A 85 -2.76 -2.35 -27.65
CA SER A 85 -4.10 -2.08 -27.17
C SER A 85 -4.91 -1.30 -28.20
N ALA A 86 -5.94 -1.94 -28.74
CA ALA A 86 -6.95 -1.28 -29.60
C ALA A 86 -7.91 -0.37 -28.80
N ASP A 87 -7.77 -0.35 -27.47
CA ASP A 87 -8.65 0.30 -26.53
C ASP A 87 -8.40 1.82 -26.47
N GLU A 88 -9.47 2.58 -26.37
CA GLU A 88 -9.45 4.03 -26.23
C GLU A 88 -8.79 4.48 -24.92
N GLN A 89 -8.99 3.74 -23.83
CA GLN A 89 -8.38 4.01 -22.52
C GLN A 89 -6.85 3.95 -22.60
N ALA A 90 -6.31 2.92 -23.25
CA ALA A 90 -4.86 2.79 -23.41
C ALA A 90 -4.27 3.89 -24.31
N ARG A 91 -5.01 4.36 -25.33
CA ARG A 91 -4.59 5.50 -26.16
C ARG A 91 -4.56 6.82 -25.35
N ASN A 92 -5.56 7.04 -24.50
CA ASN A 92 -5.62 8.21 -23.63
C ASN A 92 -4.48 8.19 -22.59
N LEU A 93 -4.24 7.03 -21.97
CA LEU A 93 -3.14 6.85 -21.03
C LEU A 93 -1.78 7.12 -21.68
N LYS A 94 -1.57 6.59 -22.89
CA LYS A 94 -0.36 6.86 -23.68
C LYS A 94 -0.15 8.35 -23.90
N LYS A 95 -1.21 9.06 -24.28
CA LYS A 95 -1.17 10.50 -24.49
C LYS A 95 -0.77 11.20 -23.19
N GLN A 96 -1.41 10.88 -22.07
CA GLN A 96 -1.10 11.45 -20.75
C GLN A 96 0.36 11.20 -20.35
N ILE A 97 0.86 9.96 -20.47
CA ILE A 97 2.27 9.65 -20.16
C ILE A 97 3.22 10.41 -21.09
N THR A 98 2.89 10.53 -22.37
CA THR A 98 3.75 11.25 -23.35
C THR A 98 3.80 12.74 -23.05
N GLU A 99 2.69 13.31 -22.61
CA GLU A 99 2.55 14.74 -22.25
C GLU A 99 3.24 15.10 -20.92
N LEU A 100 3.61 14.13 -20.08
CA LEU A 100 4.41 14.40 -18.88
C LEU A 100 5.75 15.04 -19.27
N PRO A 101 6.21 16.06 -18.54
CA PRO A 101 7.51 16.70 -18.79
C PRO A 101 8.65 15.69 -18.66
N ASP A 102 9.76 15.95 -19.34
CA ASP A 102 11.00 15.20 -19.12
C ASP A 102 11.42 15.31 -17.66
N CYS A 103 12.06 14.26 -17.16
CA CYS A 103 12.48 14.17 -15.77
C CYS A 103 14.01 14.29 -15.67
N ASN A 104 14.48 15.30 -14.94
CA ASN A 104 15.89 15.44 -14.59
C ASN A 104 16.15 15.04 -13.12
N VAL A 105 15.20 14.29 -12.54
CA VAL A 105 15.25 13.82 -11.16
C VAL A 105 15.70 12.37 -11.14
N CYS A 106 16.57 12.02 -10.20
CA CYS A 106 16.92 10.63 -9.91
C CYS A 106 16.08 10.14 -8.72
N PRO A 107 15.16 9.19 -8.90
CA PRO A 107 14.42 8.58 -7.81
C PRO A 107 15.22 7.44 -7.18
N PHE A 108 15.24 7.38 -5.85
CA PHE A 108 15.85 6.29 -5.08
C PHE A 108 14.88 5.77 -4.04
N TYR A 109 14.72 4.45 -3.93
CA TYR A 109 13.82 3.79 -2.97
C TYR A 109 14.59 3.18 -1.81
N TYR A 110 14.17 3.51 -0.60
CA TYR A 110 14.75 3.00 0.63
C TYR A 110 13.65 2.39 1.50
N ASP A 111 13.72 1.08 1.71
CA ASP A 111 12.88 0.36 2.65
C ASP A 111 13.50 0.45 4.06
N ALA A 112 12.92 1.32 4.88
CA ALA A 112 13.45 1.58 6.21
C ALA A 112 13.35 0.36 7.14
N TRP A 113 12.34 -0.50 6.94
CA TRP A 113 12.11 -1.66 7.79
C TRP A 113 13.18 -2.73 7.64
N ILE A 114 13.69 -2.94 6.42
CA ILE A 114 14.81 -3.87 6.19
C ILE A 114 16.06 -3.44 6.96
N HIS A 115 16.22 -2.13 7.14
CA HIS A 115 17.40 -1.50 7.74
C HIS A 115 17.22 -1.06 9.20
N ASP A 116 16.13 -1.42 9.86
CA ASP A 116 15.80 -0.92 11.21
C ASP A 116 16.73 -1.43 12.33
N SER A 117 17.63 -2.34 11.99
CA SER A 117 18.69 -2.84 12.88
C SER A 117 19.99 -2.05 12.76
N ASP A 118 20.11 -1.19 11.76
CA ASP A 118 21.34 -0.41 11.53
C ASP A 118 21.46 0.69 12.60
N GLN A 119 22.65 0.82 13.17
CA GLN A 119 22.88 1.77 14.24
C GLN A 119 22.82 3.22 13.76
N TYR A 120 23.15 3.48 12.50
CA TYR A 120 23.26 4.81 11.89
C TYR A 120 22.36 4.90 10.65
N PRO A 121 21.10 5.36 10.80
CA PRO A 121 20.11 5.36 9.73
C PRO A 121 20.54 6.11 8.46
N THR A 122 21.18 7.27 8.61
CA THR A 122 21.63 8.06 7.45
C THR A 122 22.77 7.41 6.68
N LEU A 123 23.68 6.71 7.37
CA LEU A 123 24.72 5.92 6.71
C LEU A 123 24.13 4.70 6.00
N SER A 124 23.09 4.12 6.56
CA SER A 124 22.35 3.04 5.91
C SER A 124 21.71 3.48 4.59
N ILE A 125 21.09 4.67 4.55
CA ILE A 125 20.56 5.27 3.31
C ILE A 125 21.67 5.46 2.28
N LEU A 126 22.81 6.02 2.67
CA LEU A 126 23.93 6.22 1.76
C LEU A 126 24.49 4.90 1.22
N ASN A 127 24.62 3.89 2.09
CA ASN A 127 25.08 2.58 1.67
C ASN A 127 24.13 1.96 0.65
N ALA A 128 22.81 1.98 0.95
CA ALA A 128 21.78 1.47 0.05
C ALA A 128 21.75 2.24 -1.29
N LEU A 129 21.89 3.56 -1.26
CA LEU A 129 21.98 4.39 -2.47
C LEU A 129 23.18 4.01 -3.34
N CYS A 130 24.32 3.77 -2.71
CA CYS A 130 25.51 3.34 -3.42
C CYS A 130 25.41 1.92 -4.00
N GLU A 131 24.61 1.05 -3.43
CA GLU A 131 24.35 -0.32 -3.92
C GLU A 131 23.30 -0.37 -5.04
N ASP A 132 22.52 0.70 -5.20
CA ASP A 132 21.48 0.75 -6.23
C ASP A 132 22.08 0.99 -7.63
N LYS A 133 22.08 -0.09 -8.44
CA LYS A 133 22.59 -0.05 -9.82
C LYS A 133 21.75 0.81 -10.77
N ASN A 134 20.51 1.12 -10.42
CA ASN A 134 19.66 2.00 -11.23
C ASN A 134 20.03 3.46 -11.01
N CYS A 135 20.40 3.82 -9.79
CA CYS A 135 20.86 5.17 -9.46
C CYS A 135 22.35 5.37 -9.82
N LEU A 136 23.21 4.42 -9.45
CA LEU A 136 24.64 4.49 -9.71
C LEU A 136 25.08 3.37 -10.67
N PRO A 137 25.04 3.59 -12.00
CA PRO A 137 25.57 2.63 -12.94
C PRO A 137 27.05 2.35 -12.66
N ASN A 138 27.51 1.12 -12.90
CA ASN A 138 28.86 0.61 -12.62
C ASN A 138 30.00 1.46 -13.21
N THR A 139 29.70 2.44 -14.04
CA THR A 139 30.63 3.39 -14.65
C THR A 139 31.01 4.55 -13.73
N VAL A 140 30.16 4.89 -12.76
CA VAL A 140 30.45 5.92 -11.75
C VAL A 140 31.25 5.23 -10.64
N GLY A 141 32.56 5.42 -10.66
CA GLY A 141 33.39 4.79 -9.64
C GLY A 141 33.14 5.46 -8.29
N VAL A 142 32.73 4.67 -7.28
CA VAL A 142 32.80 5.09 -5.87
C VAL A 142 34.19 5.68 -5.55
N LYS A 143 35.22 5.30 -6.31
CA LYS A 143 36.56 5.90 -6.33
C LYS A 143 36.55 7.40 -6.64
N ASP A 144 35.75 7.80 -7.62
CA ASP A 144 35.74 9.19 -8.08
C ASP A 144 35.01 10.05 -7.05
N ILE A 145 33.97 9.52 -6.41
CA ILE A 145 33.27 10.17 -5.29
C ILE A 145 34.23 10.33 -4.09
N ILE A 146 35.00 9.30 -3.72
CA ILE A 146 35.93 9.35 -2.60
C ILE A 146 37.14 10.22 -2.95
N SER A 147 37.70 10.17 -4.18
CA SER A 147 38.84 10.97 -4.61
C SER A 147 38.50 12.46 -4.70
N SER A 148 37.24 12.78 -4.91
CA SER A 148 36.71 14.15 -4.96
C SER A 148 36.42 14.75 -3.59
N LEU A 149 36.51 13.95 -2.49
CA LEU A 149 36.34 14.46 -1.12
C LEU A 149 37.49 15.40 -0.72
N PRO A 150 37.20 16.42 0.11
CA PRO A 150 38.22 17.31 0.65
C PRO A 150 39.38 16.56 1.32
N ASP A 151 40.59 17.05 1.20
CA ASP A 151 41.80 16.42 1.74
C ASP A 151 41.74 16.15 3.26
N VAL A 152 40.89 16.88 3.98
CA VAL A 152 40.65 16.69 5.41
C VAL A 152 39.95 15.35 5.72
N LEU A 153 39.25 14.79 4.75
CA LEU A 153 38.45 13.55 4.91
C LEU A 153 39.19 12.30 4.41
N ARG A 154 40.21 12.47 3.54
CA ARG A 154 41.03 11.37 3.03
C ARG A 154 41.77 10.59 4.13
N PRO A 155 42.40 11.23 5.15
CA PRO A 155 43.06 10.51 6.23
C PRO A 155 42.07 9.73 7.12
N ILE A 156 40.82 10.21 7.23
CA ILE A 156 39.78 9.59 8.03
C ILE A 156 39.25 8.32 7.35
N LEU A 157 39.20 8.29 6.02
CA LEU A 157 38.77 7.15 5.24
C LEU A 157 39.84 6.08 5.01
N GLY A 158 41.11 6.38 5.42
CA GLY A 158 42.26 5.46 5.37
C GLY A 158 42.70 5.07 3.96
N GLU A 159 43.86 4.42 3.86
CA GLU A 159 44.36 3.80 2.64
C GLU A 159 43.47 2.66 2.18
N VAL A 160 42.34 2.97 1.55
CA VAL A 160 41.44 1.98 0.94
C VAL A 160 42.05 1.58 -0.41
N SER A 161 42.95 0.63 -0.37
CA SER A 161 43.49 0.01 -1.58
C SER A 161 42.35 -0.80 -2.25
N PHE A 162 42.26 -0.52 -3.48
CA PHE A 162 41.38 -1.02 -4.51
C PHE A 162 41.20 -2.51 -4.57
N ILE A 163 40.11 -3.07 -4.24
CA ILE A 163 39.47 -4.27 -4.81
C ILE A 163 38.52 -4.83 -3.74
N SER A 164 37.26 -5.01 -4.10
CA SER A 164 36.14 -5.48 -3.26
C SER A 164 35.53 -4.42 -2.32
N SER A 165 35.03 -3.67 -2.81
CA SER A 165 34.58 -2.27 -2.93
C SER A 165 33.72 -1.75 -1.78
N PHE A 166 32.68 -2.40 -1.36
CA PHE A 166 31.67 -1.85 -0.46
C PHE A 166 31.90 -2.13 1.02
N TYR A 167 32.40 -3.33 1.34
CA TYR A 167 32.71 -3.71 2.72
C TYR A 167 33.76 -2.80 3.35
N LYS A 168 34.65 -2.19 2.56
CA LYS A 168 35.70 -1.31 3.06
C LYS A 168 35.25 0.12 3.33
N ILE A 169 34.24 0.63 2.58
CA ILE A 169 33.64 1.94 2.89
C ILE A 169 32.84 1.83 4.19
N ARG A 170 32.07 0.78 4.34
CA ARG A 170 31.37 0.44 5.58
C ARG A 170 32.35 0.32 6.75
N ASP A 171 33.46 -0.39 6.57
CA ASP A 171 34.51 -0.54 7.57
C ASP A 171 35.26 0.77 7.85
N ALA A 172 35.51 1.60 6.86
CA ALA A 172 36.15 2.90 7.04
C ALA A 172 35.21 3.88 7.77
N ILE A 173 33.94 3.91 7.40
CA ILE A 173 32.90 4.71 8.07
C ILE A 173 32.65 4.18 9.49
N SER A 174 32.58 2.86 9.69
CA SER A 174 32.47 2.24 11.00
C SER A 174 33.68 2.56 11.88
N LYS A 175 34.90 2.47 11.37
CA LYS A 175 36.15 2.85 12.11
C LYS A 175 36.18 4.32 12.47
N VAL A 176 35.71 5.21 11.60
CA VAL A 176 35.56 6.64 11.92
C VAL A 176 34.59 6.85 13.06
N ILE A 177 33.46 6.13 13.03
CA ILE A 177 32.43 6.19 14.07
C ILE A 177 32.93 5.57 15.38
N ASP A 178 33.61 4.44 15.31
CA ASP A 178 34.20 3.76 16.49
C ASP A 178 35.31 4.60 17.13
N ASN A 179 36.20 5.23 16.32
CA ASN A 179 37.18 6.18 16.80
C ASN A 179 36.55 7.44 17.44
N LEU A 180 35.37 7.86 16.96
CA LEU A 180 34.61 8.96 17.59
C LEU A 180 33.97 8.54 18.92
N GLN A 181 33.69 7.25 19.12
CA GLN A 181 33.15 6.71 20.37
C GLN A 181 34.24 6.37 21.40
N GLU A 182 35.41 5.91 20.99
CA GLU A 182 36.52 5.57 21.90
C GLU A 182 37.16 6.81 22.56
N ASN A 183 37.06 8.00 21.94
CA ASN A 183 37.49 9.24 22.56
C ASN A 183 36.54 9.81 23.63
N LYS A 184 35.90 8.94 24.39
CA LYS A 184 34.85 9.21 25.37
C LYS A 184 35.27 10.04 26.60
N TYR A 185 36.53 10.43 26.73
CA TYR A 185 37.00 11.00 28.00
C TYR A 185 37.60 12.41 27.98
N ASN A 186 37.76 13.02 26.80
CA ASN A 186 38.30 14.39 26.75
C ASN A 186 37.51 15.25 25.77
N ASP A 187 36.61 16.05 26.31
CA ASP A 187 36.10 17.29 25.72
C ASP A 187 34.74 17.27 25.04
N LEU A 188 33.75 17.79 25.76
CA LEU A 188 32.42 18.17 25.24
C LEU A 188 32.49 19.02 23.96
N LEU A 189 33.54 19.83 23.82
CA LEU A 189 33.82 20.65 22.64
C LEU A 189 34.25 19.82 21.42
N SER A 190 34.96 18.71 21.62
CA SER A 190 35.31 17.78 20.53
C SER A 190 34.12 17.04 20.00
N SER A 191 33.18 16.64 20.86
CA SER A 191 31.92 15.99 20.46
C SER A 191 31.06 16.90 19.60
N VAL A 192 30.94 18.19 19.95
CA VAL A 192 30.16 19.17 19.16
C VAL A 192 30.85 19.45 17.80
N LYS A 193 32.18 19.51 17.73
CA LYS A 193 32.93 19.63 16.48
C LYS A 193 32.76 18.40 15.59
N ASN A 194 32.76 17.20 16.18
CA ASN A 194 32.58 15.93 15.46
C ASN A 194 31.20 15.82 14.84
N ILE A 195 30.13 16.21 15.55
CA ILE A 195 28.74 16.22 15.02
C ILE A 195 28.65 17.20 13.84
N LYS A 196 29.14 18.42 13.98
CA LYS A 196 29.16 19.40 12.87
C LYS A 196 29.95 18.90 11.67
N ASN A 197 31.10 18.26 11.89
CA ASN A 197 31.90 17.69 10.82
C ASN A 197 31.17 16.56 10.09
N THR A 198 30.44 15.71 10.80
CA THR A 198 29.61 14.65 10.20
C THR A 198 28.47 15.24 9.36
N GLN A 199 27.82 16.32 9.82
CA GLN A 199 26.78 17.01 9.06
C GLN A 199 27.31 17.59 7.74
N ILE A 200 28.46 18.25 7.80
CA ILE A 200 29.13 18.84 6.61
C ILE A 200 29.49 17.72 5.64
N LEU A 201 30.09 16.63 6.15
CA LEU A 201 30.47 15.47 5.37
C LEU A 201 29.27 14.84 4.64
N MET A 202 28.16 14.62 5.33
CA MET A 202 26.96 14.05 4.74
C MET A 202 26.37 14.94 3.66
N LYS A 203 26.35 16.25 3.87
CA LYS A 203 25.89 17.22 2.88
C LYS A 203 26.77 17.21 1.62
N GLU A 204 28.09 17.17 1.79
CA GLU A 204 29.05 17.12 0.69
C GLU A 204 28.99 15.81 -0.08
N LEU A 205 28.86 14.67 0.61
CA LEU A 205 28.69 13.34 -0.02
C LEU A 205 27.45 13.30 -0.89
N LEU A 206 26.30 13.73 -0.39
CA LEU A 206 25.08 13.76 -1.18
C LEU A 206 25.14 14.75 -2.34
N GLY A 207 25.74 15.92 -2.12
CA GLY A 207 25.95 16.89 -3.19
C GLY A 207 26.73 16.28 -4.35
N LYS A 208 27.79 15.54 -4.06
CA LYS A 208 28.59 14.84 -5.06
C LYS A 208 27.88 13.68 -5.73
N VAL A 209 27.13 12.90 -4.95
CA VAL A 209 26.28 11.86 -5.54
C VAL A 209 25.34 12.45 -6.58
N VAL A 210 24.68 13.58 -6.29
CA VAL A 210 23.80 14.26 -7.25
C VAL A 210 24.56 14.74 -8.49
N GLU A 211 25.77 15.28 -8.33
CA GLU A 211 26.62 15.70 -9.44
C GLU A 211 27.04 14.52 -10.33
N GLU A 212 27.46 13.41 -9.75
CA GLU A 212 27.84 12.19 -10.48
C GLU A 212 26.64 11.50 -11.16
N LEU A 213 25.44 11.60 -10.58
CA LEU A 213 24.19 11.12 -11.20
C LEU A 213 23.77 11.96 -12.41
N ASN A 214 24.44 13.10 -12.66
CA ASN A 214 24.10 14.05 -13.73
C ASN A 214 22.59 14.38 -13.75
N CYS A 215 22.02 14.55 -12.56
CA CYS A 215 20.64 14.95 -12.35
C CYS A 215 20.54 16.27 -11.60
N GLU A 216 19.42 16.96 -11.74
CA GLU A 216 19.20 18.23 -11.04
C GLU A 216 18.82 18.00 -9.57
N LYS A 217 18.12 16.90 -9.31
CA LYS A 217 17.59 16.58 -7.98
C LYS A 217 17.60 15.08 -7.72
N LEU A 218 17.94 14.68 -6.50
CA LEU A 218 17.78 13.33 -5.98
C LEU A 218 16.50 13.29 -5.12
N VAL A 219 15.56 12.40 -5.44
CA VAL A 219 14.37 12.16 -4.63
C VAL A 219 14.52 10.82 -3.93
N ILE A 220 14.61 10.84 -2.60
CA ILE A 220 14.76 9.66 -1.76
C ILE A 220 13.39 9.31 -1.18
N PHE A 221 12.83 8.19 -1.64
CA PHE A 221 11.58 7.64 -1.12
C PHE A 221 11.88 6.71 0.05
N ILE A 222 11.47 7.11 1.26
CA ILE A 222 11.60 6.32 2.50
C ILE A 222 10.26 5.69 2.79
N ASP A 223 10.17 4.38 2.65
CA ASP A 223 8.95 3.61 2.89
C ASP A 223 9.06 2.77 4.16
N GLU A 224 7.92 2.36 4.74
CA GLU A 224 7.79 1.47 5.88
C GLU A 224 8.46 1.97 7.19
N LEU A 225 8.73 3.28 7.32
CA LEU A 225 9.34 3.86 8.52
C LEU A 225 8.46 3.69 9.77
N ASP A 226 7.16 3.68 9.60
CA ASP A 226 6.14 3.47 10.64
C ASP A 226 6.08 2.03 11.17
N ARG A 227 6.82 1.09 10.53
CA ARG A 227 7.00 -0.29 11.00
C ARG A 227 8.32 -0.55 11.72
N CYS A 228 9.24 0.40 11.64
CA CYS A 228 10.55 0.27 12.26
C CYS A 228 10.48 0.29 13.79
N LYS A 229 11.57 -0.16 14.40
CA LYS A 229 11.79 0.06 15.83
C LYS A 229 11.63 1.54 16.15
N PRO A 230 10.86 1.92 17.17
CA PRO A 230 10.54 3.32 17.46
C PRO A 230 11.77 4.23 17.56
N LEU A 231 12.83 3.75 18.21
CA LEU A 231 14.07 4.51 18.37
C LEU A 231 14.75 4.76 17.00
N TYR A 232 14.72 3.78 16.09
CA TYR A 232 15.26 3.94 14.74
C TYR A 232 14.46 4.97 13.94
N ALA A 233 13.13 4.88 13.97
CA ALA A 233 12.25 5.80 13.25
C ALA A 233 12.47 7.26 13.68
N VAL A 234 12.50 7.50 15.00
CA VAL A 234 12.75 8.84 15.56
C VAL A 234 14.14 9.34 15.16
N LYS A 235 15.17 8.49 15.33
CA LYS A 235 16.54 8.84 14.99
C LYS A 235 16.71 9.20 13.51
N LEU A 236 16.09 8.44 12.61
CA LEU A 236 16.14 8.72 11.17
C LEU A 236 15.54 10.09 10.84
N LEU A 237 14.37 10.42 11.39
CA LEU A 237 13.73 11.72 11.19
C LEU A 237 14.63 12.86 11.69
N GLU A 238 15.21 12.74 12.89
CA GLU A 238 16.09 13.74 13.47
C GLU A 238 17.36 13.93 12.64
N GLU A 239 18.00 12.82 12.22
CA GLU A 239 19.21 12.86 11.41
C GLU A 239 18.94 13.54 10.06
N ILE A 240 17.84 13.18 9.38
CA ILE A 240 17.48 13.81 8.10
C ILE A 240 17.30 15.32 8.28
N LYS A 241 16.55 15.74 9.29
CA LYS A 241 16.35 17.18 9.53
C LYS A 241 17.63 17.93 9.80
N HIS A 242 18.57 17.33 10.52
CA HIS A 242 19.81 17.97 10.93
C HIS A 242 20.90 17.89 9.87
N TYR A 243 20.97 16.81 9.08
CA TYR A 243 22.08 16.54 8.19
C TYR A 243 21.82 16.93 6.74
N TYR A 244 20.55 16.95 6.31
CA TYR A 244 20.21 17.16 4.92
C TYR A 244 19.59 18.53 4.65
N SER A 245 20.44 19.54 4.53
CA SER A 245 20.04 20.89 4.13
C SER A 245 20.29 21.20 2.65
N SER A 246 20.58 20.18 1.83
CA SER A 246 20.84 20.38 0.39
C SER A 246 19.54 20.68 -0.35
N GLU A 247 19.56 21.70 -1.21
CA GLU A 247 18.43 22.03 -2.09
C GLU A 247 18.24 21.01 -3.24
N LYS A 248 19.27 20.18 -3.47
CA LYS A 248 19.27 19.16 -4.51
C LYS A 248 18.72 17.81 -4.05
N VAL A 249 18.30 17.66 -2.78
CA VAL A 249 17.78 16.40 -2.23
C VAL A 249 16.41 16.63 -1.62
N LEU A 250 15.44 15.81 -2.05
CA LEU A 250 14.09 15.79 -1.53
C LEU A 250 13.79 14.41 -0.91
N PHE A 251 13.27 14.40 0.30
CA PHE A 251 12.83 13.18 0.98
C PHE A 251 11.32 13.04 0.90
N VAL A 252 10.85 11.89 0.47
CA VAL A 252 9.44 11.51 0.46
C VAL A 252 9.24 10.36 1.43
N PHE A 253 8.50 10.60 2.50
CA PHE A 253 8.18 9.59 3.51
C PHE A 253 6.81 8.98 3.22
N SER A 254 6.79 7.72 2.84
CA SER A 254 5.58 6.93 2.64
C SER A 254 5.23 6.21 3.95
N VAL A 255 4.35 6.78 4.75
CA VAL A 255 4.13 6.38 6.15
C VAL A 255 2.65 6.37 6.55
N ASN A 256 2.35 5.68 7.64
CA ASN A 256 1.13 5.90 8.40
C ASN A 256 1.47 6.84 9.58
N LEU A 257 1.03 8.09 9.49
CA LEU A 257 1.37 9.12 10.49
C LEU A 257 0.81 8.80 11.89
N ILE A 258 -0.30 8.06 11.98
CA ILE A 258 -0.85 7.63 13.27
C ILE A 258 0.09 6.63 13.94
N GLN A 259 0.61 5.66 13.17
CA GLN A 259 1.56 4.68 13.69
C GLN A 259 2.92 5.30 14.00
N LEU A 260 3.39 6.21 13.15
CA LEU A 260 4.62 6.95 13.38
C LEU A 260 4.52 7.82 14.65
N LYS A 261 3.36 8.44 14.92
CA LYS A 261 3.06 9.11 16.17
C LYS A 261 3.19 8.17 17.37
N ASN A 262 2.66 6.94 17.26
CA ASN A 262 2.76 5.94 18.34
C ASN A 262 4.22 5.55 18.59
N ALA A 263 5.03 5.43 17.53
CA ALA A 263 6.47 5.21 17.66
C ALA A 263 7.16 6.36 18.42
N VAL A 264 6.84 7.61 18.10
CA VAL A 264 7.36 8.79 18.84
C VAL A 264 6.91 8.77 20.30
N ASN A 265 5.64 8.47 20.58
CA ASN A 265 5.12 8.36 21.94
C ASN A 265 5.83 7.26 22.77
N SER A 266 6.21 6.16 22.15
CA SER A 266 6.94 5.09 22.85
C SER A 266 8.36 5.50 23.26
N VAL A 267 8.97 6.47 22.56
CA VAL A 267 10.31 7.01 22.86
C VAL A 267 10.24 8.13 23.88
N TYR A 268 9.30 9.07 23.73
CA TYR A 268 9.22 10.29 24.56
C TYR A 268 8.14 10.25 25.65
N GLY A 269 7.30 9.22 25.65
CA GLY A 269 6.20 9.04 26.61
C GLY A 269 4.83 9.48 26.04
N GLU A 270 3.77 8.89 26.59
CA GLU A 270 2.39 9.05 26.07
C GLU A 270 1.86 10.49 26.11
N LYS A 271 2.34 11.31 27.03
CA LYS A 271 1.92 12.73 27.18
C LYS A 271 2.66 13.67 26.22
N PHE A 272 3.59 13.17 25.43
CA PHE A 272 4.36 13.98 24.49
C PHE A 272 3.50 14.41 23.30
N GLU A 273 3.62 15.68 22.89
CA GLU A 273 2.85 16.25 21.76
C GLU A 273 3.42 15.78 20.40
N SER A 274 3.35 14.49 20.15
CA SER A 274 4.00 13.84 19.00
C SER A 274 3.55 14.35 17.64
N PHE A 275 2.30 14.82 17.50
CA PHE A 275 1.85 15.44 16.24
C PHE A 275 2.59 16.74 15.97
N LYS A 276 2.70 17.61 16.96
CA LYS A 276 3.45 18.88 16.84
C LYS A 276 4.94 18.62 16.63
N TYR A 277 5.45 17.52 17.18
CA TYR A 277 6.82 17.10 16.97
C TYR A 277 7.02 16.65 15.52
N LEU A 278 6.18 15.76 15.01
CA LEU A 278 6.23 15.29 13.62
C LEU A 278 6.02 16.41 12.61
N ASP A 279 5.23 17.43 12.96
CA ASP A 279 5.01 18.61 12.12
C ASP A 279 6.29 19.38 11.78
N ARG A 280 7.32 19.24 12.59
CA ARG A 280 8.60 19.87 12.35
C ARG A 280 9.45 19.16 11.29
N PHE A 281 9.11 17.91 10.95
CA PHE A 281 9.89 17.10 10.02
C PHE A 281 9.39 17.15 8.60
N PHE A 282 8.12 17.51 8.39
CA PHE A 282 7.50 17.49 7.07
C PHE A 282 7.11 18.89 6.63
N ASP A 283 7.70 19.35 5.54
CA ASP A 283 7.35 20.63 4.93
C ASP A 283 5.98 20.56 4.26
N ILE A 284 5.65 19.40 3.66
CA ILE A 284 4.36 19.12 3.02
C ILE A 284 3.84 17.77 3.53
N ARG A 285 2.54 17.73 3.79
CA ARG A 285 1.81 16.49 4.08
C ARG A 285 0.75 16.26 3.04
N LEU A 286 0.78 15.10 2.43
CA LEU A 286 -0.20 14.64 1.45
C LEU A 286 -0.89 13.40 2.00
N THR A 287 -2.18 13.28 1.77
CA THR A 287 -2.91 12.04 2.05
C THR A 287 -2.98 11.22 0.77
N LEU A 288 -2.69 9.92 0.87
CA LEU A 288 -2.87 9.01 -0.26
C LEU A 288 -4.35 9.02 -0.67
N PRO A 289 -4.67 9.28 -1.94
CA PRO A 289 -6.05 9.27 -2.42
C PRO A 289 -6.72 7.92 -2.18
N GLU A 290 -8.01 7.94 -1.88
CA GLU A 290 -8.79 6.72 -1.75
C GLU A 290 -8.77 5.91 -3.04
N ALA A 291 -8.77 4.59 -2.91
CA ALA A 291 -8.85 3.67 -4.04
C ALA A 291 -10.32 3.42 -4.38
N ASN A 292 -10.61 3.24 -5.67
CA ASN A 292 -11.92 2.79 -6.09
C ASN A 292 -12.04 1.27 -5.87
N SER A 293 -12.88 0.87 -4.90
CA SER A 293 -13.08 -0.53 -4.53
C SER A 293 -13.75 -1.34 -5.64
N GLU A 294 -14.62 -0.72 -6.44
CA GLU A 294 -15.33 -1.38 -7.54
C GLU A 294 -14.37 -1.72 -8.68
N THR A 295 -13.63 -0.73 -9.16
CA THR A 295 -12.59 -0.94 -10.18
C THR A 295 -11.54 -1.95 -9.73
N PHE A 296 -11.15 -1.91 -8.45
CA PHE A 296 -10.22 -2.88 -7.87
C PHE A 296 -10.78 -4.31 -7.90
N LEU A 297 -12.04 -4.49 -7.48
CA LEU A 297 -12.72 -5.77 -7.49
C LEU A 297 -12.83 -6.34 -8.91
N ASP A 298 -13.23 -5.52 -9.89
CA ASP A 298 -13.36 -5.89 -11.30
C ASP A 298 -12.05 -6.41 -11.91
N ASN A 299 -10.93 -5.88 -11.44
CA ASN A 299 -9.61 -6.34 -11.88
C ASN A 299 -9.17 -7.67 -11.25
N ILE A 300 -9.75 -8.04 -10.09
CA ILE A 300 -9.41 -9.29 -9.39
C ILE A 300 -10.32 -10.43 -9.81
N ILE A 301 -11.63 -10.19 -9.82
CA ILE A 301 -12.63 -11.18 -10.20
C ILE A 301 -12.90 -11.03 -11.70
N SER A 302 -12.63 -12.07 -12.48
CA SER A 302 -13.02 -12.09 -13.90
C SER A 302 -14.53 -11.88 -14.02
N HIS A 303 -14.99 -11.19 -15.09
CA HIS A 303 -16.41 -10.84 -15.43
C HIS A 303 -17.45 -11.95 -15.35
N LYS A 304 -17.10 -13.13 -14.83
CA LYS A 304 -18.00 -14.29 -14.63
C LYS A 304 -18.66 -14.35 -13.27
N ALA A 305 -18.30 -13.46 -12.33
CA ALA A 305 -18.95 -13.49 -11.01
C ALA A 305 -20.40 -13.05 -11.12
N ASN A 306 -21.28 -13.73 -10.36
CA ASN A 306 -22.67 -13.32 -10.25
C ASN A 306 -22.75 -11.88 -9.69
N GLU A 307 -23.57 -11.04 -10.31
CA GLU A 307 -23.68 -9.62 -9.95
C GLU A 307 -24.08 -9.39 -8.48
N THR A 308 -24.89 -10.27 -7.90
CA THR A 308 -25.25 -10.18 -6.46
C THR A 308 -24.04 -10.47 -5.58
N LEU A 309 -23.26 -11.49 -5.93
CA LEU A 309 -22.03 -11.81 -5.21
C LEU A 309 -21.06 -10.62 -5.27
N HIS A 310 -20.86 -10.03 -6.44
CA HIS A 310 -20.04 -8.85 -6.65
C HIS A 310 -20.50 -7.69 -5.76
N ASN A 311 -21.79 -7.37 -5.79
CA ASN A 311 -22.37 -6.29 -4.99
C ASN A 311 -22.27 -6.55 -3.48
N THR A 312 -22.42 -7.81 -3.04
CA THR A 312 -22.26 -8.16 -1.63
C THR A 312 -20.82 -8.01 -1.17
N ILE A 313 -19.86 -8.43 -2.00
CA ILE A 313 -18.41 -8.24 -1.72
C ILE A 313 -18.08 -6.76 -1.55
N LEU A 314 -18.54 -5.91 -2.47
CA LEU A 314 -18.32 -4.46 -2.39
C LEU A 314 -18.94 -3.87 -1.12
N SER A 315 -20.17 -4.25 -0.80
CA SER A 315 -20.82 -3.75 0.41
C SER A 315 -20.09 -4.14 1.69
N VAL A 316 -19.49 -5.32 1.75
CA VAL A 316 -18.65 -5.74 2.88
C VAL A 316 -17.37 -4.92 2.95
N ILE A 317 -16.70 -4.67 1.81
CA ILE A 317 -15.50 -3.85 1.74
C ILE A 317 -15.80 -2.43 2.25
N ASP A 318 -16.85 -1.80 1.72
CA ASP A 318 -17.22 -0.43 2.05
C ASP A 318 -17.70 -0.30 3.52
N ASN A 319 -18.63 -1.18 3.98
CA ASN A 319 -19.21 -1.11 5.32
C ASN A 319 -18.19 -1.38 6.44
N TYR A 320 -17.17 -2.20 6.16
CA TYR A 320 -16.16 -2.52 7.16
C TYR A 320 -14.86 -1.74 6.99
N GLY A 321 -14.77 -0.91 5.95
CA GLY A 321 -13.63 -0.05 5.67
C GLY A 321 -12.36 -0.84 5.39
N LEU A 322 -12.45 -1.89 4.54
CA LEU A 322 -11.31 -2.74 4.25
C LEU A 322 -10.33 -2.03 3.33
N GLU A 323 -9.08 -1.97 3.75
CA GLU A 323 -8.00 -1.48 2.91
C GLU A 323 -7.70 -2.45 1.73
N LEU A 324 -7.01 -2.00 0.68
CA LEU A 324 -6.76 -2.79 -0.54
C LEU A 324 -6.17 -4.18 -0.27
N ARG A 325 -5.22 -4.29 0.67
CA ARG A 325 -4.61 -5.58 1.05
C ARG A 325 -5.62 -6.51 1.71
N GLU A 326 -6.46 -5.99 2.56
CA GLU A 326 -7.52 -6.72 3.25
C GLU A 326 -8.61 -7.13 2.25
N SER A 327 -9.03 -6.19 1.40
CA SER A 327 -9.98 -6.43 0.31
C SER A 327 -9.51 -7.55 -0.61
N TYR A 328 -8.23 -7.54 -1.02
CA TYR A 328 -7.67 -8.59 -1.86
C TYR A 328 -7.74 -9.97 -1.20
N LYS A 329 -7.34 -10.08 0.07
CA LYS A 329 -7.44 -11.34 0.82
C LYS A 329 -8.88 -11.82 0.94
N TYR A 330 -9.77 -10.90 1.29
CA TYR A 330 -11.20 -11.18 1.42
C TYR A 330 -11.80 -11.68 0.10
N ILE A 331 -11.56 -10.96 -0.99
CA ILE A 331 -12.05 -11.32 -2.33
C ILE A 331 -11.58 -12.72 -2.72
N ARG A 332 -10.30 -13.02 -2.55
CA ARG A 332 -9.74 -14.34 -2.90
C ARG A 332 -10.36 -15.48 -2.07
N VAL A 333 -10.58 -15.25 -0.80
CA VAL A 333 -11.23 -16.23 0.07
C VAL A 333 -12.67 -16.48 -0.37
N VAL A 334 -13.43 -15.43 -0.63
CA VAL A 334 -14.81 -15.57 -1.12
C VAL A 334 -14.84 -16.27 -2.47
N ALA A 335 -13.99 -15.89 -3.41
CA ALA A 335 -13.90 -16.53 -4.73
C ALA A 335 -13.52 -18.01 -4.64
N PHE A 336 -12.63 -18.38 -3.72
CA PHE A 336 -12.28 -19.79 -3.47
C PHE A 336 -13.45 -20.60 -2.89
N LEU A 337 -14.25 -20.00 -2.01
CA LEU A 337 -15.39 -20.68 -1.39
C LEU A 337 -16.62 -20.78 -2.31
N VAL A 338 -16.72 -19.86 -3.28
CA VAL A 338 -17.77 -19.81 -4.32
C VAL A 338 -17.16 -20.12 -5.67
N ASP A 339 -16.64 -21.33 -5.81
CA ASP A 339 -15.98 -21.82 -7.01
C ASP A 339 -16.92 -22.00 -8.21
N ASP A 340 -16.38 -22.21 -9.40
CA ASP A 340 -17.17 -22.39 -10.64
C ASP A 340 -18.13 -23.58 -10.57
N ASN A 341 -17.76 -24.65 -9.86
CA ASN A 341 -18.62 -25.83 -9.68
C ASN A 341 -19.84 -25.48 -8.82
N LEU A 342 -19.64 -24.69 -7.76
CA LEU A 342 -20.72 -24.24 -6.91
C LEU A 342 -21.64 -23.27 -7.68
N GLN A 343 -21.10 -22.36 -8.47
CA GLN A 343 -21.87 -21.45 -9.32
C GLN A 343 -22.70 -22.20 -10.35
N SER A 344 -22.13 -23.21 -11.01
CA SER A 344 -22.86 -24.07 -11.96
C SER A 344 -23.99 -24.81 -11.30
N ASN A 345 -23.78 -25.36 -10.11
CA ASN A 345 -24.81 -26.05 -9.33
C ASN A 345 -25.94 -25.11 -8.88
N ILE A 346 -25.61 -23.86 -8.51
CA ILE A 346 -26.64 -22.86 -8.15
C ILE A 346 -27.46 -22.51 -9.38
N ILE A 347 -26.85 -22.31 -10.55
CA ILE A 347 -27.55 -22.02 -11.80
C ILE A 347 -28.45 -23.18 -12.21
N GLU A 348 -28.01 -24.43 -12.06
CA GLU A 348 -28.83 -25.61 -12.38
C GLU A 348 -30.05 -25.72 -11.47
N LYS A 349 -29.85 -25.56 -10.17
CA LYS A 349 -30.92 -25.53 -9.17
C LYS A 349 -31.90 -24.37 -9.33
N THR A 350 -31.40 -23.25 -9.87
CA THR A 350 -32.22 -22.10 -10.26
C THR A 350 -33.27 -22.48 -11.30
N LYS A 351 -32.88 -23.32 -12.28
CA LYS A 351 -33.82 -23.84 -13.31
C LYS A 351 -34.85 -24.80 -12.75
N GLU A 352 -34.59 -25.44 -11.63
CA GLU A 352 -35.46 -26.37 -10.93
C GLU A 352 -36.42 -25.71 -9.90
N GLY A 353 -36.33 -24.37 -9.72
CA GLY A 353 -37.16 -23.64 -8.76
C GLY A 353 -36.60 -23.59 -7.32
N ILE A 354 -35.45 -24.22 -7.05
CA ILE A 354 -34.81 -24.34 -5.73
C ILE A 354 -33.91 -23.12 -5.41
N HIS A 355 -34.30 -22.00 -5.87
CA HIS A 355 -33.51 -20.87 -6.25
C HIS A 355 -32.97 -20.00 -5.08
N TYR A 356 -33.90 -19.54 -4.25
CA TYR A 356 -33.64 -18.44 -3.34
C TYR A 356 -32.74 -18.81 -2.17
N SER A 357 -32.88 -20.03 -1.65
CA SER A 357 -32.11 -20.47 -0.48
C SER A 357 -30.63 -20.60 -0.73
N TYR A 358 -30.26 -21.24 -1.85
CA TYR A 358 -28.84 -21.35 -2.25
C TYR A 358 -28.26 -20.00 -2.61
N TYR A 359 -28.99 -19.19 -3.37
CA TYR A 359 -28.58 -17.85 -3.78
C TYR A 359 -28.34 -16.96 -2.57
N PHE A 360 -29.27 -16.93 -1.61
CA PHE A 360 -29.15 -16.19 -0.38
C PHE A 360 -27.95 -16.66 0.46
N VAL A 361 -27.77 -17.96 0.64
CA VAL A 361 -26.71 -18.49 1.48
C VAL A 361 -25.33 -18.23 0.89
N TYR A 362 -25.13 -18.48 -0.40
CA TYR A 362 -23.81 -18.45 -0.99
C TYR A 362 -23.40 -17.09 -1.57
N TYR A 363 -24.38 -16.29 -2.04
CA TYR A 363 -24.05 -14.98 -2.62
C TYR A 363 -24.26 -13.81 -1.66
N ILE A 364 -24.95 -14.03 -0.54
CA ILE A 364 -25.20 -12.98 0.46
C ILE A 364 -24.62 -13.36 1.82
N VAL A 365 -25.08 -14.45 2.43
CA VAL A 365 -24.69 -14.79 3.82
C VAL A 365 -23.24 -15.22 3.92
N LEU A 366 -22.73 -16.02 2.97
CA LEU A 366 -21.34 -16.50 2.99
C LEU A 366 -20.31 -15.35 2.89
N PRO A 367 -20.40 -14.42 1.93
CA PRO A 367 -19.47 -13.29 1.88
C PRO A 367 -19.49 -12.44 3.15
N ILE A 368 -20.68 -12.16 3.71
CA ILE A 368 -20.82 -11.44 4.98
C ILE A 368 -20.14 -12.21 6.12
N ALA A 369 -20.42 -13.51 6.26
CA ALA A 369 -19.83 -14.33 7.32
C ALA A 369 -18.31 -14.40 7.23
N VAL A 370 -17.74 -14.44 6.01
CA VAL A 370 -16.29 -14.39 5.78
C VAL A 370 -15.74 -13.03 6.20
N GLY A 371 -16.34 -11.93 5.76
CA GLY A 371 -15.91 -10.59 6.14
C GLY A 371 -15.96 -10.35 7.64
N LEU A 372 -17.06 -10.76 8.29
CA LEU A 372 -17.20 -10.67 9.75
C LEU A 372 -16.14 -11.51 10.48
N LYS A 373 -15.87 -12.72 10.01
CA LYS A 373 -14.89 -13.61 10.65
C LYS A 373 -13.49 -12.99 10.66
N PHE A 374 -13.07 -12.35 9.57
CA PHE A 374 -11.73 -11.80 9.47
C PHE A 374 -11.59 -10.41 10.13
N TYR A 375 -12.65 -9.58 10.10
CA TYR A 375 -12.51 -8.17 10.42
C TYR A 375 -13.41 -7.67 11.56
N LYS A 376 -14.45 -8.42 11.95
CA LYS A 376 -15.42 -8.05 13.00
C LYS A 376 -15.85 -9.28 13.81
N GLN A 377 -14.90 -9.91 14.50
CA GLN A 377 -15.09 -11.20 15.15
C GLN A 377 -16.23 -11.20 16.18
N ASP A 378 -16.44 -10.12 16.91
CA ASP A 378 -17.53 -9.99 17.88
C ASP A 378 -18.89 -10.04 17.18
N LEU A 379 -19.02 -9.40 16.01
CA LEU A 379 -20.23 -9.47 15.20
C LEU A 379 -20.41 -10.85 14.57
N TYR A 380 -19.32 -11.50 14.15
CA TYR A 380 -19.34 -12.83 13.56
C TYR A 380 -20.01 -13.86 14.47
N VAL A 381 -19.59 -13.94 15.73
CA VAL A 381 -20.14 -14.89 16.70
C VAL A 381 -21.65 -14.70 16.88
N ASN A 382 -22.11 -13.45 16.98
CA ASN A 382 -23.52 -13.13 17.11
C ASN A 382 -24.30 -13.42 15.82
N PHE A 383 -23.69 -13.18 14.66
CA PHE A 383 -24.28 -13.42 13.35
C PHE A 383 -24.50 -14.91 13.11
N ILE A 384 -23.49 -15.76 13.24
CA ILE A 384 -23.61 -17.21 12.98
C ILE A 384 -24.43 -17.95 14.04
N SER A 385 -24.64 -17.36 15.21
CA SER A 385 -25.49 -17.92 16.28
C SER A 385 -26.97 -17.55 16.14
N GLY A 386 -27.34 -16.75 15.13
CA GLY A 386 -28.74 -16.33 14.90
C GLY A 386 -29.20 -15.16 15.78
N LYS A 387 -28.25 -14.50 16.50
CA LYS A 387 -28.61 -13.45 17.46
C LYS A 387 -28.64 -12.04 16.86
N ASN A 388 -27.95 -11.84 15.73
CA ASN A 388 -27.82 -10.51 15.12
C ASN A 388 -27.83 -10.59 13.59
N SER A 389 -28.92 -10.14 12.97
CA SER A 389 -29.09 -10.04 11.51
C SER A 389 -28.63 -8.69 10.92
N SER A 390 -28.18 -7.73 11.75
CA SER A 390 -27.84 -6.37 11.28
C SER A 390 -26.87 -6.32 10.10
N PRO A 391 -25.87 -7.21 9.96
CA PRO A 391 -25.00 -7.21 8.79
C PRO A 391 -25.71 -7.44 7.45
N LEU A 392 -26.87 -8.12 7.44
CA LEU A 392 -27.71 -8.25 6.25
C LEU A 392 -28.45 -6.95 5.93
N ILE A 393 -28.87 -6.23 6.97
CA ILE A 393 -29.58 -4.96 6.82
C ILE A 393 -28.62 -3.88 6.31
N ASP A 394 -27.36 -3.95 6.70
CA ASP A 394 -26.33 -3.02 6.21
C ASP A 394 -26.17 -3.08 4.68
N LEU A 395 -26.41 -4.22 4.04
CA LEU A 395 -26.40 -4.36 2.57
C LEU A 395 -27.46 -3.52 1.86
N ILE A 396 -28.60 -3.30 2.52
CA ILE A 396 -29.78 -2.65 1.93
C ILE A 396 -30.05 -1.27 2.53
N ARG A 397 -29.08 -0.72 3.28
CA ARG A 397 -29.22 0.57 3.97
C ARG A 397 -29.46 1.74 3.02
N ASP A 398 -28.78 1.75 1.87
CA ASP A 398 -28.99 2.75 0.83
C ASP A 398 -30.03 2.29 -0.18
N GLU A 399 -31.29 2.57 0.12
CA GLU A 399 -32.45 2.17 -0.68
C GLU A 399 -32.42 2.69 -2.12
N ASN A 400 -31.71 3.77 -2.39
CA ASN A 400 -31.63 4.39 -3.70
C ASN A 400 -30.51 3.81 -4.57
N SER A 401 -29.60 3.01 -3.99
CA SER A 401 -28.52 2.43 -4.75
C SER A 401 -29.01 1.44 -5.80
N GLU A 402 -28.36 1.39 -6.95
CA GLU A 402 -28.64 0.43 -8.01
C GLU A 402 -28.48 -1.01 -7.50
N ARG A 403 -27.56 -1.23 -6.57
CA ARG A 403 -27.33 -2.54 -5.91
C ARG A 403 -28.58 -3.02 -5.18
N VAL A 404 -29.20 -2.16 -4.37
CA VAL A 404 -30.44 -2.52 -3.63
C VAL A 404 -31.61 -2.71 -4.57
N LYS A 405 -31.77 -1.87 -5.58
CA LYS A 405 -32.83 -2.05 -6.62
C LYS A 405 -32.74 -3.39 -7.32
N LYS A 406 -31.53 -3.86 -7.63
CA LYS A 406 -31.31 -5.18 -8.22
C LYS A 406 -31.65 -6.32 -7.26
N LEU A 407 -31.27 -6.22 -5.98
CA LEU A 407 -31.67 -7.20 -4.96
C LEU A 407 -33.19 -7.25 -4.81
N ILE A 408 -33.86 -6.10 -4.80
CA ILE A 408 -35.34 -6.03 -4.78
C ILE A 408 -35.92 -6.81 -5.95
N SER A 409 -35.43 -6.63 -7.15
CA SER A 409 -35.87 -7.33 -8.35
C SER A 409 -35.64 -8.84 -8.27
N ILE A 410 -34.43 -9.26 -7.83
CA ILE A 410 -34.06 -10.68 -7.73
C ILE A 410 -34.95 -11.42 -6.72
N PHE A 411 -35.24 -10.81 -5.58
CA PHE A 411 -36.10 -11.41 -4.54
C PHE A 411 -37.58 -11.09 -4.72
N GLU A 412 -37.99 -10.59 -5.90
CA GLU A 412 -39.36 -10.30 -6.28
C GLU A 412 -40.09 -9.46 -5.23
N ARG A 413 -39.47 -8.36 -4.78
CA ARG A 413 -40.04 -7.44 -3.79
C ARG A 413 -40.40 -6.10 -4.42
N ASN A 414 -41.20 -5.31 -3.71
CA ASN A 414 -41.67 -4.01 -4.20
C ASN A 414 -40.75 -2.86 -3.71
N ASP A 415 -40.08 -3.05 -2.57
CA ASP A 415 -39.29 -2.03 -1.92
C ASP A 415 -38.25 -2.64 -0.96
N ALA A 416 -37.35 -1.81 -0.45
CA ALA A 416 -36.28 -2.22 0.45
C ALA A 416 -36.78 -2.75 1.79
N LYS A 417 -37.93 -2.25 2.29
CA LYS A 417 -38.51 -2.72 3.56
C LYS A 417 -39.02 -4.16 3.45
N ASN A 418 -39.65 -4.48 2.34
CA ASN A 418 -40.09 -5.85 2.06
C ASN A 418 -38.90 -6.79 1.81
N LEU A 419 -37.81 -6.28 1.21
CA LEU A 419 -36.58 -7.03 1.06
C LEU A 419 -35.92 -7.29 2.42
N GLN A 420 -35.89 -6.30 3.31
CA GLN A 420 -35.39 -6.47 4.67
C GLN A 420 -36.12 -7.59 5.41
N LEU A 421 -37.43 -7.54 5.42
CA LEU A 421 -38.25 -8.60 6.04
C LEU A 421 -37.90 -9.97 5.46
N ARG A 422 -37.69 -10.03 4.15
CA ARG A 422 -37.32 -11.27 3.46
C ARG A 422 -35.95 -11.80 3.92
N PHE A 423 -34.97 -10.93 4.07
CA PHE A 423 -33.64 -11.30 4.55
C PHE A 423 -33.69 -11.76 6.01
N GLU A 424 -34.46 -11.09 6.85
CA GLU A 424 -34.68 -11.48 8.24
C GLU A 424 -35.35 -12.86 8.35
N GLU A 425 -36.38 -13.14 7.56
CA GLU A 425 -36.99 -14.46 7.48
C GLU A 425 -35.99 -15.54 7.08
N GLY A 426 -35.24 -15.32 5.99
CA GLY A 426 -34.22 -16.26 5.53
C GLY A 426 -33.11 -16.50 6.58
N TYR A 427 -32.71 -15.46 7.27
CA TYR A 427 -31.75 -15.56 8.36
C TYR A 427 -32.26 -16.37 9.53
N GLN A 428 -33.50 -16.13 9.97
CA GLN A 428 -34.15 -16.92 11.03
C GLN A 428 -34.31 -18.38 10.64
N CYS A 429 -34.69 -18.65 9.39
CA CYS A 429 -34.75 -20.01 8.87
C CYS A 429 -33.39 -20.71 8.90
N LEU A 430 -32.35 -20.01 8.50
CA LEU A 430 -31.01 -20.58 8.43
C LEU A 430 -30.40 -20.88 9.80
N PHE A 431 -30.55 -19.95 10.75
CA PHE A 431 -29.82 -20.02 12.02
C PHE A 431 -30.68 -20.50 13.21
N ASN A 432 -31.99 -20.20 13.27
CA ASN A 432 -32.80 -20.43 14.45
C ASN A 432 -33.83 -21.56 14.31
N LYS A 433 -34.05 -22.14 13.11
CA LYS A 433 -35.01 -23.24 12.86
C LYS A 433 -36.36 -23.04 13.52
N ASN A 434 -36.88 -21.80 13.57
CA ASN A 434 -38.14 -21.52 14.20
C ASN A 434 -39.34 -21.91 13.32
N GLU A 435 -40.50 -22.21 13.93
CA GLU A 435 -41.76 -22.62 13.29
C GLU A 435 -42.29 -21.67 12.20
N ILE A 436 -41.75 -20.43 12.14
CA ILE A 436 -42.07 -19.44 11.11
C ILE A 436 -41.66 -19.94 9.72
N ALA A 437 -40.58 -20.72 9.63
CA ALA A 437 -40.07 -21.30 8.39
C ALA A 437 -41.03 -22.24 7.68
N TYR A 438 -41.90 -22.88 8.41
CA TYR A 438 -42.91 -23.79 7.84
C TYR A 438 -44.04 -23.09 7.07
N ARG A 439 -44.11 -21.76 7.12
CA ARG A 439 -45.14 -20.96 6.46
C ARG A 439 -44.70 -20.30 5.16
N SER A 440 -43.40 -20.35 4.83
CA SER A 440 -42.84 -19.70 3.63
C SER A 440 -42.34 -20.75 2.65
N ASP A 441 -43.05 -20.92 1.54
CA ASP A 441 -42.68 -21.88 0.47
C ASP A 441 -41.28 -21.63 -0.10
N ILE A 442 -40.79 -20.41 0.00
CA ILE A 442 -39.49 -19.99 -0.57
C ILE A 442 -38.29 -20.45 0.27
N TRP A 443 -38.46 -20.54 1.60
CA TRP A 443 -37.38 -20.95 2.50
C TRP A 443 -37.48 -22.41 2.94
N SER A 444 -38.53 -23.15 2.48
CA SER A 444 -38.81 -24.56 2.84
C SER A 444 -37.60 -25.47 2.60
N GLU A 445 -36.80 -25.18 1.58
CA GLU A 445 -35.64 -25.96 1.21
C GLU A 445 -34.42 -25.76 2.11
N MET A 446 -34.29 -24.63 2.80
CA MET A 446 -33.27 -24.47 3.83
C MET A 446 -33.45 -25.48 4.97
N LEU A 447 -34.65 -25.97 5.16
CA LEU A 447 -34.97 -26.97 6.17
C LEU A 447 -34.68 -28.40 5.70
N SER A 448 -34.76 -28.65 4.39
CA SER A 448 -34.55 -29.99 3.80
C SER A 448 -33.06 -30.28 3.53
N VAL A 449 -32.26 -29.25 3.30
CA VAL A 449 -30.83 -29.37 3.06
C VAL A 449 -30.09 -28.71 4.21
N ASP A 450 -29.07 -29.36 4.73
CA ASP A 450 -28.23 -28.80 5.81
C ASP A 450 -27.28 -27.71 5.30
N LEU A 451 -27.91 -26.63 4.75
CA LEU A 451 -27.19 -25.46 4.24
C LEU A 451 -26.41 -24.73 5.34
N LYS A 452 -26.95 -24.73 6.57
CA LYS A 452 -26.27 -24.15 7.73
C LYS A 452 -24.95 -24.85 8.02
N SER A 453 -24.93 -26.18 8.12
CA SER A 453 -23.70 -26.91 8.38
C SER A 453 -22.70 -26.76 7.23
N LYS A 454 -23.15 -26.76 5.99
CA LYS A 454 -22.32 -26.54 4.82
C LYS A 454 -21.69 -25.12 4.82
N LEU A 455 -22.48 -24.10 5.15
CA LEU A 455 -22.01 -22.74 5.30
C LEU A 455 -20.97 -22.65 6.43
N ILE A 456 -21.33 -23.13 7.62
CA ILE A 456 -20.48 -23.07 8.81
C ILE A 456 -19.19 -23.86 8.57
N SER A 457 -19.25 -25.05 7.98
CA SER A 457 -18.06 -25.85 7.69
C SER A 457 -17.09 -25.11 6.75
N LYS A 458 -17.60 -24.49 5.68
CA LYS A 458 -16.77 -23.67 4.77
C LYS A 458 -16.10 -22.51 5.50
N VAL A 459 -16.83 -21.78 6.34
CA VAL A 459 -16.29 -20.61 7.05
C VAL A 459 -15.37 -21.02 8.21
N LEU A 460 -15.66 -22.14 8.90
CA LEU A 460 -14.78 -22.64 9.98
C LEU A 460 -13.44 -23.18 9.48
N MET A 461 -13.37 -23.67 8.25
CA MET A 461 -12.10 -24.09 7.63
C MET A 461 -11.09 -22.94 7.45
N LEU A 462 -11.58 -21.70 7.45
CA LEU A 462 -10.71 -20.53 7.36
C LEU A 462 -9.98 -20.32 8.69
N GLN A 463 -8.68 -20.26 8.66
CA GLN A 463 -7.86 -19.79 9.78
C GLN A 463 -7.71 -18.28 9.68
N ASN A 464 -7.76 -17.60 10.84
CA ASN A 464 -7.56 -16.15 10.91
C ASN A 464 -6.11 -15.76 10.57
#